data_916b8b6f663842ffb9d69a15e0a4b748
#
_entry.id   916b8b6f663842ffb9d69a15e0a4b748
#
_cell.length_a   1.000
_cell.length_b   1.000
_cell.length_c   1.000
_cell.angle_alpha   90.00
_cell.angle_beta   90.00
_cell.angle_gamma   90.00
#
_symmetry.space_group_name_H-M   'P 1'
#
loop_
_entity.id
_entity.type
_entity.pdbx_description
1 polymer ?
#
loop_
_entity_poly.entity_id
_entity_poly.type
_entity_poly.pdbx_seq_one_letter_code
_entity_poly.pdbx_strand_id
1 'polypeptide(L)'
;MDSGHGTLRSTIEALFAHQVESLTASADFQALENGSTPPGQYDEFIENVVRAHLRSPQLLAFLYSLAPPAAAADLQHNLLEELGLEEESARPHPDLLRDLLAGAGLGCRLPILEAQADEDLRRIVVDPLLYGSLREVGLAALTEIVAFEYMLARVSGRIARMLAEHRGLPAPALEWFTHHSEVDIRHAEQGLADLEAYVRYYEFASDEALTIVEMTLRENVFARRYFRDFVAASAVGGRR
;
A
#
# COMPACT_ATOMS: atom_id res chain seq x y z
N MET A 1 27.83 19.55 8.67
CA MET A 1 26.45 19.90 9.06
C MET A 1 25.57 18.69 8.62
N ASP A 2 25.59 17.64 9.41
CA ASP A 2 25.04 16.32 8.97
C ASP A 2 24.00 15.75 9.97
N SER A 3 23.37 16.61 10.76
CA SER A 3 22.43 16.19 11.81
C SER A 3 20.95 16.21 11.39
N GLY A 4 20.65 16.64 10.15
CA GLY A 4 19.26 16.80 9.72
C GLY A 4 18.65 15.54 9.03
N HIS A 5 19.46 14.71 8.39
CA HIS A 5 18.95 13.59 7.60
C HIS A 5 18.52 12.38 8.45
N GLY A 6 19.24 12.09 9.55
CA GLY A 6 18.82 11.05 10.49
C GLY A 6 17.48 11.36 11.17
N THR A 7 17.20 12.64 11.38
CA THR A 7 15.93 13.07 11.99
C THR A 7 14.74 12.98 11.03
N LEU A 8 14.90 13.27 9.73
CA LEU A 8 13.82 13.16 8.75
C LEU A 8 13.39 11.69 8.59
N ARG A 9 14.33 10.80 8.31
CA ARG A 9 14.06 9.35 8.17
C ARG A 9 13.37 8.79 9.42
N SER A 10 13.92 9.05 10.60
CA SER A 10 13.35 8.54 11.85
C SER A 10 11.94 9.09 12.12
N THR A 11 11.67 10.33 11.71
CA THR A 11 10.34 10.93 11.84
C THR A 11 9.36 10.27 10.87
N ILE A 12 9.74 10.06 9.61
CA ILE A 12 8.90 9.36 8.62
C ILE A 12 8.61 7.91 9.07
N GLU A 13 9.65 7.20 9.52
CA GLU A 13 9.49 5.84 10.02
C GLU A 13 8.54 5.77 11.23
N ALA A 14 8.62 6.71 12.15
CA ALA A 14 7.70 6.81 13.29
C ALA A 14 6.25 7.06 12.85
N LEU A 15 6.04 7.88 11.79
CA LEU A 15 4.71 8.10 11.21
C LEU A 15 4.17 6.80 10.59
N PHE A 16 4.99 6.03 9.86
CA PHE A 16 4.58 4.74 9.29
C PHE A 16 4.26 3.71 10.39
N ALA A 17 5.11 3.61 11.42
CA ALA A 17 4.86 2.75 12.57
C ALA A 17 3.53 3.07 13.25
N HIS A 18 3.25 4.35 13.48
CA HIS A 18 1.98 4.80 14.05
C HIS A 18 0.77 4.42 13.20
N GLN A 19 0.89 4.48 11.86
CA GLN A 19 -0.18 4.04 10.96
C GLN A 19 -0.45 2.53 11.08
N VAL A 20 0.60 1.70 11.16
CA VAL A 20 0.48 0.24 11.35
C VAL A 20 -0.17 -0.07 12.70
N GLU A 21 0.25 0.60 13.76
CA GLU A 21 -0.36 0.45 15.09
C GLU A 21 -1.84 0.84 15.07
N SER A 22 -2.17 1.98 14.46
CA SER A 22 -3.54 2.46 14.34
C SER A 22 -4.42 1.49 13.56
N LEU A 23 -3.91 0.92 12.44
CA LEU A 23 -4.61 -0.09 11.67
C LEU A 23 -4.88 -1.34 12.51
N THR A 24 -3.84 -1.89 13.13
CA THR A 24 -3.96 -3.16 13.86
C THR A 24 -4.72 -3.03 15.18
N ALA A 25 -4.81 -1.83 15.75
CA ALA A 25 -5.62 -1.52 16.92
C ALA A 25 -7.08 -1.16 16.57
N SER A 26 -7.41 -0.95 15.29
CA SER A 26 -8.76 -0.62 14.87
C SER A 26 -9.74 -1.75 15.18
N ALA A 27 -10.99 -1.38 15.54
CA ALA A 27 -12.03 -2.35 15.85
C ALA A 27 -12.33 -3.28 14.65
N ASP A 28 -12.26 -2.73 13.42
CA ASP A 28 -12.53 -3.46 12.19
C ASP A 28 -11.44 -4.51 11.91
N PHE A 29 -10.15 -4.15 12.04
CA PHE A 29 -9.07 -5.12 11.87
C PHE A 29 -9.12 -6.21 12.93
N GLN A 30 -9.36 -5.87 14.19
CA GLN A 30 -9.47 -6.84 15.26
C GLN A 30 -10.70 -7.75 15.10
N ALA A 31 -11.82 -7.22 14.59
CA ALA A 31 -13.00 -8.02 14.31
C ALA A 31 -12.77 -9.04 13.18
N LEU A 32 -12.03 -8.66 12.14
CA LEU A 32 -11.60 -9.60 11.09
C LEU A 32 -10.63 -10.66 11.67
N GLU A 33 -9.63 -10.22 12.45
CA GLU A 33 -8.58 -11.10 12.96
C GLU A 33 -9.10 -12.15 13.96
N ASN A 34 -10.09 -11.81 14.78
CA ASN A 34 -10.67 -12.72 15.77
C ASN A 34 -11.92 -13.49 15.29
N GLY A 35 -12.31 -13.34 14.03
CA GLY A 35 -13.43 -14.06 13.44
C GLY A 35 -14.83 -13.56 13.86
N SER A 36 -14.94 -12.38 14.50
CA SER A 36 -16.24 -11.83 14.93
C SER A 36 -16.99 -11.07 13.83
N THR A 37 -16.41 -11.01 12.64
CA THR A 37 -16.93 -10.32 11.46
C THR A 37 -17.80 -11.25 10.60
N PRO A 38 -18.94 -10.78 10.04
CA PRO A 38 -19.71 -11.53 9.08
C PRO A 38 -18.93 -11.87 7.80
N PRO A 39 -19.20 -13.01 7.14
CA PRO A 39 -18.45 -13.43 5.93
C PRO A 39 -18.37 -12.36 4.83
N GLY A 40 -19.43 -11.59 4.60
CA GLY A 40 -19.46 -10.53 3.60
C GLY A 40 -18.44 -9.39 3.85
N GLN A 41 -18.04 -9.15 5.09
CA GLN A 41 -17.00 -8.15 5.39
C GLN A 41 -15.59 -8.64 5.03
N TYR A 42 -15.34 -9.96 5.08
CA TYR A 42 -14.09 -10.51 4.52
C TYR A 42 -14.03 -10.33 3.01
N ASP A 43 -15.16 -10.52 2.31
CA ASP A 43 -15.26 -10.33 0.87
C ASP A 43 -14.98 -8.85 0.51
N GLU A 44 -15.59 -7.93 1.23
CA GLU A 44 -15.36 -6.49 1.07
C GLU A 44 -13.91 -6.09 1.35
N PHE A 45 -13.30 -6.64 2.41
CA PHE A 45 -11.89 -6.44 2.70
C PHE A 45 -11.00 -6.92 1.55
N ILE A 46 -11.26 -8.13 1.01
CA ILE A 46 -10.51 -8.69 -0.13
C ILE A 46 -10.67 -7.80 -1.36
N GLU A 47 -11.88 -7.36 -1.70
CA GLU A 47 -12.13 -6.44 -2.82
C GLU A 47 -11.33 -5.12 -2.66
N ASN A 48 -11.31 -4.57 -1.45
CA ASN A 48 -10.58 -3.34 -1.16
C ASN A 48 -9.07 -3.51 -1.25
N VAL A 49 -8.52 -4.65 -0.79
CA VAL A 49 -7.10 -4.98 -0.96
C VAL A 49 -6.74 -5.10 -2.44
N VAL A 50 -7.51 -5.89 -3.20
CA VAL A 50 -7.28 -6.06 -4.64
C VAL A 50 -7.32 -4.70 -5.35
N ARG A 51 -8.33 -3.88 -5.11
CA ARG A 51 -8.45 -2.54 -5.67
C ARG A 51 -7.26 -1.65 -5.35
N ALA A 52 -6.76 -1.69 -4.11
CA ALA A 52 -5.67 -0.83 -3.65
C ALA A 52 -4.33 -1.15 -4.33
N HIS A 53 -4.10 -2.42 -4.69
CA HIS A 53 -2.79 -2.88 -5.16
C HIS A 53 -2.75 -3.33 -6.63
N LEU A 54 -3.90 -3.40 -7.31
CA LEU A 54 -3.96 -3.92 -8.68
C LEU A 54 -3.15 -3.10 -9.70
N ARG A 55 -2.87 -1.83 -9.39
CA ARG A 55 -2.11 -0.88 -10.24
C ARG A 55 -0.75 -0.48 -9.65
N SER A 56 -0.23 -1.24 -8.68
CA SER A 56 1.12 -0.99 -8.14
C SER A 56 2.22 -0.96 -9.22
N PRO A 57 2.23 -1.82 -10.25
CA PRO A 57 3.24 -1.72 -11.30
C PRO A 57 3.20 -0.39 -12.07
N GLN A 58 2.01 0.16 -12.34
CA GLN A 58 1.87 1.44 -13.03
C GLN A 58 2.31 2.61 -12.15
N LEU A 59 2.03 2.55 -10.84
CA LEU A 59 2.50 3.55 -9.88
C LEU A 59 4.03 3.51 -9.75
N LEU A 60 4.63 2.32 -9.66
CA LEU A 60 6.08 2.15 -9.64
C LEU A 60 6.75 2.60 -10.94
N ALA A 61 6.14 2.34 -12.11
CA ALA A 61 6.66 2.84 -13.38
C ALA A 61 6.68 4.39 -13.43
N PHE A 62 5.65 5.04 -12.89
CA PHE A 62 5.62 6.50 -12.72
C PHE A 62 6.75 6.96 -11.79
N LEU A 63 6.92 6.33 -10.62
CA LEU A 63 7.98 6.66 -9.67
C LEU A 63 9.37 6.44 -10.25
N TYR A 64 9.59 5.34 -10.96
CA TYR A 64 10.85 5.08 -11.66
C TYR A 64 11.20 6.21 -12.65
N SER A 65 10.20 6.75 -13.35
CA SER A 65 10.42 7.87 -14.28
C SER A 65 10.89 9.17 -13.61
N LEU A 66 10.66 9.32 -12.31
CA LEU A 66 11.05 10.46 -11.48
C LEU A 66 12.20 10.12 -10.52
N ALA A 67 12.72 8.89 -10.59
CA ALA A 67 13.70 8.40 -9.63
C ALA A 67 15.00 9.24 -9.64
N PRO A 68 15.46 9.69 -8.47
CA PRO A 68 16.83 10.20 -8.36
C PRO A 68 17.83 9.11 -8.75
N PRO A 69 19.01 9.47 -9.28
CA PRO A 69 20.03 8.47 -9.61
C PRO A 69 20.38 7.49 -8.48
N ALA A 70 20.28 7.94 -7.23
CA ALA A 70 20.56 7.11 -6.06
C ALA A 70 19.45 6.08 -5.74
N ALA A 71 18.21 6.32 -6.16
CA ALA A 71 17.04 5.44 -5.94
C ALA A 71 16.63 4.65 -7.20
N ALA A 72 17.21 4.98 -8.36
CA ALA A 72 16.76 4.43 -9.63
C ALA A 72 16.90 2.90 -9.73
N ALA A 73 17.97 2.33 -9.19
CA ALA A 73 18.20 0.88 -9.23
C ALA A 73 17.18 0.13 -8.36
N ASP A 74 16.86 0.67 -7.21
CA ASP A 74 15.94 0.05 -6.26
C ASP A 74 14.49 0.13 -6.75
N LEU A 75 14.06 1.29 -7.27
CA LEU A 75 12.73 1.43 -7.88
C LEU A 75 12.59 0.61 -9.17
N GLN A 76 13.66 0.42 -9.95
CA GLN A 76 13.66 -0.49 -11.09
C GLN A 76 13.48 -1.94 -10.63
N HIS A 77 14.23 -2.37 -9.63
CA HIS A 77 14.15 -3.72 -9.06
C HIS A 77 12.72 -4.01 -8.58
N ASN A 78 12.16 -3.15 -7.75
CA ASN A 78 10.80 -3.27 -7.25
C ASN A 78 9.75 -3.33 -8.39
N LEU A 79 9.90 -2.49 -9.44
CA LEU A 79 9.03 -2.55 -10.62
C LEU A 79 9.12 -3.89 -11.37
N LEU A 80 10.33 -4.44 -11.54
CA LEU A 80 10.52 -5.72 -12.22
C LEU A 80 9.95 -6.89 -11.41
N GLU A 81 10.06 -6.84 -10.09
CA GLU A 81 9.46 -7.81 -9.19
C GLU A 81 7.92 -7.77 -9.27
N GLU A 82 7.32 -6.58 -9.20
CA GLU A 82 5.87 -6.40 -9.39
C GLU A 82 5.35 -6.91 -10.73
N LEU A 83 6.18 -6.82 -11.78
CA LEU A 83 5.87 -7.34 -13.10
C LEU A 83 6.16 -8.84 -13.26
N GLY A 84 6.76 -9.50 -12.26
CA GLY A 84 7.19 -10.89 -12.32
C GLY A 84 8.31 -11.13 -13.34
N LEU A 85 9.23 -10.17 -13.50
CA LEU A 85 10.30 -10.23 -14.52
C LEU A 85 11.69 -10.46 -13.94
N GLU A 86 11.83 -10.62 -12.63
CA GLU A 86 13.14 -10.81 -11.99
C GLU A 86 13.65 -12.24 -12.09
N GLU A 87 12.76 -13.21 -11.95
CA GLU A 87 13.09 -14.64 -11.99
C GLU A 87 12.20 -15.35 -13.01
N GLU A 88 12.71 -16.44 -13.60
CA GLU A 88 11.99 -17.22 -14.64
C GLU A 88 10.65 -17.81 -14.13
N SER A 89 10.54 -18.05 -12.83
CA SER A 89 9.34 -18.59 -12.18
C SER A 89 8.47 -17.53 -11.49
N ALA A 90 8.90 -16.26 -11.47
CA ALA A 90 8.18 -15.19 -10.81
C ALA A 90 6.84 -14.91 -11.50
N ARG A 91 5.85 -14.55 -10.69
CA ARG A 91 4.50 -14.21 -11.16
C ARG A 91 4.22 -12.73 -10.95
N PRO A 92 3.57 -12.05 -11.91
CA PRO A 92 3.13 -10.67 -11.70
C PRO A 92 2.25 -10.55 -10.46
N HIS A 93 2.50 -9.55 -9.60
CA HIS A 93 1.68 -9.34 -8.40
C HIS A 93 0.19 -9.11 -8.71
N PRO A 94 -0.21 -8.43 -9.82
CA PRO A 94 -1.61 -8.36 -10.20
C PRO A 94 -2.26 -9.72 -10.47
N ASP A 95 -1.50 -10.74 -10.91
CA ASP A 95 -2.04 -12.09 -11.11
C ASP A 95 -2.26 -12.82 -9.77
N LEU A 96 -1.38 -12.61 -8.79
CA LEU A 96 -1.58 -13.11 -7.43
C LEU A 96 -2.82 -12.49 -6.78
N LEU A 97 -3.10 -11.21 -7.03
CA LEU A 97 -4.34 -10.55 -6.58
C LEU A 97 -5.59 -11.10 -7.28
N ARG A 98 -5.50 -11.46 -8.56
CA ARG A 98 -6.60 -12.14 -9.27
C ARG A 98 -6.86 -13.52 -8.70
N ASP A 99 -5.82 -14.26 -8.32
CA ASP A 99 -5.97 -15.56 -7.66
C ASP A 99 -6.59 -15.43 -6.27
N LEU A 100 -6.24 -14.41 -5.51
CA LEU A 100 -6.91 -14.09 -4.24
C LEU A 100 -8.42 -13.90 -4.44
N LEU A 101 -8.79 -13.08 -5.43
CA LEU A 101 -10.18 -12.79 -5.76
C LEU A 101 -10.93 -14.05 -6.24
N ALA A 102 -10.29 -14.86 -7.09
CA ALA A 102 -10.84 -16.10 -7.60
C ALA A 102 -11.02 -17.15 -6.48
N GLY A 103 -10.02 -17.29 -5.60
CA GLY A 103 -10.07 -18.18 -4.44
C GLY A 103 -11.17 -17.82 -3.44
N ALA A 104 -11.51 -16.54 -3.34
CA ALA A 104 -12.63 -16.05 -2.56
C ALA A 104 -14.00 -16.24 -3.24
N GLY A 105 -14.05 -16.69 -4.50
CA GLY A 105 -15.28 -16.80 -5.29
C GLY A 105 -15.78 -15.44 -5.83
N LEU A 106 -14.94 -14.41 -5.81
CA LEU A 106 -15.28 -13.03 -6.18
C LEU A 106 -14.80 -12.64 -7.60
N GLY A 107 -14.38 -13.60 -8.42
CA GLY A 107 -13.80 -13.32 -9.75
C GLY A 107 -14.69 -12.49 -10.67
N CYS A 108 -16.03 -12.55 -10.52
CA CYS A 108 -16.96 -11.73 -11.29
C CYS A 108 -16.86 -10.23 -10.96
N ARG A 109 -16.22 -9.85 -9.85
CA ARG A 109 -16.01 -8.45 -9.42
C ARG A 109 -14.83 -7.80 -10.11
N LEU A 110 -13.91 -8.59 -10.69
CA LEU A 110 -12.66 -8.09 -11.26
C LEU A 110 -12.82 -6.89 -12.22
N PRO A 111 -13.75 -6.89 -13.20
CA PRO A 111 -13.87 -5.74 -14.12
C PRO A 111 -14.23 -4.42 -13.41
N ILE A 112 -15.01 -4.50 -12.34
CA ILE A 112 -15.40 -3.32 -11.55
C ILE A 112 -14.19 -2.83 -10.73
N LEU A 113 -13.45 -3.75 -10.11
CA LEU A 113 -12.26 -3.42 -9.33
C LEU A 113 -11.13 -2.86 -10.19
N GLU A 114 -10.94 -3.38 -11.41
CA GLU A 114 -9.99 -2.82 -12.38
C GLU A 114 -10.34 -1.35 -12.73
N ALA A 115 -11.59 -1.07 -13.04
CA ALA A 115 -12.03 0.30 -13.33
C ALA A 115 -11.87 1.24 -12.12
N GLN A 116 -12.12 0.74 -10.92
CA GLN A 116 -11.94 1.51 -9.69
C GLN A 116 -10.44 1.74 -9.38
N ALA A 117 -9.59 0.74 -9.62
CA ALA A 117 -8.14 0.87 -9.45
C ALA A 117 -7.54 1.88 -10.47
N ASP A 118 -8.04 1.90 -11.72
CA ASP A 118 -7.65 2.90 -12.72
C ASP A 118 -8.03 4.32 -12.27
N GLU A 119 -9.21 4.49 -11.70
CA GLU A 119 -9.65 5.78 -11.17
C GLU A 119 -8.84 6.21 -9.94
N ASP A 120 -8.50 5.27 -9.05
CA ASP A 120 -7.64 5.55 -7.89
C ASP A 120 -6.23 5.94 -8.34
N LEU A 121 -5.63 5.25 -9.31
CA LEU A 121 -4.33 5.62 -9.88
C LEU A 121 -4.38 7.03 -10.50
N ARG A 122 -5.45 7.36 -11.24
CA ARG A 122 -5.64 8.69 -11.81
C ARG A 122 -5.66 9.76 -10.72
N ARG A 123 -6.33 9.51 -9.61
CA ARG A 123 -6.42 10.43 -8.46
C ARG A 123 -5.08 10.60 -7.75
N ILE A 124 -4.25 9.58 -7.71
CA ILE A 124 -2.93 9.63 -7.07
C ILE A 124 -1.92 10.37 -7.94
N VAL A 125 -1.94 10.14 -9.25
CA VAL A 125 -0.89 10.61 -10.16
C VAL A 125 -1.33 11.80 -11.01
N VAL A 126 -2.51 11.72 -11.65
CA VAL A 126 -2.92 12.70 -12.69
C VAL A 126 -3.58 13.94 -12.09
N ASP A 127 -4.56 13.75 -11.20
CA ASP A 127 -5.31 14.87 -10.66
C ASP A 127 -4.46 15.84 -9.83
N PRO A 128 -3.49 15.38 -9.00
CA PRO A 128 -2.63 16.29 -8.26
C PRO A 128 -1.74 17.16 -9.16
N LEU A 129 -1.40 16.70 -10.37
CA LEU A 129 -0.61 17.50 -11.33
C LEU A 129 -1.31 18.79 -11.80
N LEU A 130 -2.62 18.88 -11.57
CA LEU A 130 -3.37 20.13 -11.84
C LEU A 130 -3.05 21.24 -10.82
N TYR A 131 -2.55 20.88 -9.63
CA TYR A 131 -2.37 21.80 -8.51
C TYR A 131 -0.96 21.76 -7.89
N GLY A 132 -0.18 20.71 -8.14
CA GLY A 132 1.15 20.49 -7.63
C GLY A 132 2.20 20.29 -8.73
N SER A 133 3.47 20.42 -8.36
CA SER A 133 4.59 20.09 -9.25
C SER A 133 4.82 18.59 -9.29
N LEU A 134 5.52 18.10 -10.35
CA LEU A 134 5.91 16.69 -10.46
C LEU A 134 6.73 16.22 -9.25
N ARG A 135 7.57 17.07 -8.65
CA ARG A 135 8.37 16.71 -7.49
C ARG A 135 7.51 16.44 -6.26
N GLU A 136 6.45 17.23 -6.03
CA GLU A 136 5.53 17.06 -4.90
C GLU A 136 4.65 15.82 -5.08
N VAL A 137 4.10 15.63 -6.29
CA VAL A 137 3.32 14.45 -6.64
C VAL A 137 4.15 13.18 -6.55
N GLY A 138 5.41 13.22 -7.00
CA GLY A 138 6.33 12.10 -6.90
C GLY A 138 6.68 11.76 -5.44
N LEU A 139 6.89 12.76 -4.57
CA LEU A 139 7.12 12.52 -3.14
C LEU A 139 5.89 11.90 -2.46
N ALA A 140 4.69 12.39 -2.77
CA ALA A 140 3.45 11.83 -2.25
C ALA A 140 3.25 10.37 -2.71
N ALA A 141 3.43 10.08 -4.00
CA ALA A 141 3.31 8.75 -4.56
C ALA A 141 4.35 7.77 -4.01
N LEU A 142 5.62 8.22 -3.84
CA LEU A 142 6.68 7.41 -3.22
C LEU A 142 6.36 7.15 -1.75
N THR A 143 5.88 8.15 -1.01
CA THR A 143 5.43 7.98 0.38
C THR A 143 4.33 6.92 0.48
N GLU A 144 3.39 6.90 -0.46
CA GLU A 144 2.29 5.95 -0.47
C GLU A 144 2.80 4.51 -0.66
N ILE A 145 3.64 4.25 -1.66
CA ILE A 145 4.20 2.93 -1.92
C ILE A 145 5.02 2.45 -0.72
N VAL A 146 5.98 3.25 -0.24
CA VAL A 146 6.85 2.86 0.87
C VAL A 146 6.06 2.62 2.16
N ALA A 147 5.01 3.41 2.41
CA ALA A 147 4.14 3.19 3.55
C ALA A 147 3.35 1.87 3.43
N PHE A 148 2.90 1.49 2.23
CA PHE A 148 2.25 0.19 2.00
C PHE A 148 3.22 -0.97 2.21
N GLU A 149 4.42 -0.93 1.64
CA GLU A 149 5.45 -1.96 1.85
C GLU A 149 5.81 -2.10 3.33
N TYR A 150 5.99 -0.96 4.02
CA TYR A 150 6.25 -0.95 5.46
C TYR A 150 5.12 -1.61 6.27
N MET A 151 3.88 -1.42 5.89
CA MET A 151 2.71 -2.03 6.51
C MET A 151 2.62 -3.52 6.16
N LEU A 152 2.72 -3.89 4.88
CA LEU A 152 2.60 -5.27 4.40
C LEU A 152 3.67 -6.17 5.03
N ALA A 153 4.90 -5.71 5.14
CA ALA A 153 5.97 -6.42 5.86
C ALA A 153 5.57 -6.85 7.28
N ARG A 154 4.69 -6.09 7.93
CA ARG A 154 4.31 -6.29 9.34
C ARG A 154 2.98 -6.98 9.54
N VAL A 155 2.05 -6.87 8.58
CA VAL A 155 0.68 -7.37 8.76
C VAL A 155 0.24 -8.43 7.76
N SER A 156 0.93 -8.61 6.62
CA SER A 156 0.53 -9.57 5.57
C SER A 156 0.38 -10.99 6.09
N GLY A 157 1.32 -11.48 6.89
CA GLY A 157 1.22 -12.80 7.49
C GLY A 157 0.04 -12.95 8.47
N ARG A 158 -0.39 -11.86 9.15
CA ARG A 158 -1.60 -11.86 9.99
C ARG A 158 -2.84 -11.91 9.12
N ILE A 159 -2.87 -11.13 8.03
CA ILE A 159 -3.97 -11.11 7.07
C ILE A 159 -4.13 -12.49 6.40
N ALA A 160 -3.04 -13.10 5.94
CA ALA A 160 -3.08 -14.44 5.37
C ALA A 160 -3.71 -15.46 6.33
N ARG A 161 -3.29 -15.47 7.61
CA ARG A 161 -3.84 -16.37 8.62
C ARG A 161 -5.34 -16.14 8.86
N MET A 162 -5.78 -14.90 9.05
CA MET A 162 -7.20 -14.62 9.30
C MET A 162 -8.07 -15.00 8.11
N LEU A 163 -7.62 -14.81 6.88
CA LEU A 163 -8.37 -15.20 5.68
C LEU A 163 -8.40 -16.73 5.50
N ALA A 164 -7.31 -17.43 5.82
CA ALA A 164 -7.29 -18.88 5.84
C ALA A 164 -8.25 -19.44 6.90
N GLU A 165 -8.22 -18.91 8.12
CA GLU A 165 -8.95 -19.42 9.27
C GLU A 165 -10.44 -19.08 9.20
N HIS A 166 -10.78 -17.83 8.91
CA HIS A 166 -12.15 -17.34 9.04
C HIS A 166 -12.92 -17.24 7.71
N ARG A 167 -12.19 -17.11 6.58
CA ARG A 167 -12.80 -17.11 5.24
C ARG A 167 -12.60 -18.43 4.49
N GLY A 168 -11.71 -19.31 4.99
CA GLY A 168 -11.43 -20.62 4.42
C GLY A 168 -10.66 -20.57 3.09
N LEU A 169 -9.85 -19.54 2.86
CA LEU A 169 -9.09 -19.42 1.62
C LEU A 169 -7.94 -20.43 1.57
N PRO A 170 -7.74 -21.10 0.42
CA PRO A 170 -6.64 -22.04 0.25
C PRO A 170 -5.31 -21.30 0.11
N ALA A 171 -4.19 -21.96 0.50
CA ALA A 171 -2.86 -21.37 0.45
C ALA A 171 -2.47 -20.71 -0.89
N PRO A 172 -2.78 -21.29 -2.08
CA PRO A 172 -2.48 -20.62 -3.34
C PRO A 172 -3.18 -19.27 -3.54
N ALA A 173 -4.38 -19.09 -2.98
CA ALA A 173 -5.09 -17.81 -3.05
C ALA A 173 -4.49 -16.75 -2.10
N LEU A 174 -3.67 -17.15 -1.15
CA LEU A 174 -3.03 -16.28 -0.16
C LEU A 174 -1.59 -15.94 -0.52
N GLU A 175 -1.10 -16.40 -1.67
CA GLU A 175 0.29 -16.25 -2.11
C GLU A 175 0.74 -14.77 -2.12
N TRP A 176 -0.13 -13.88 -2.55
CA TRP A 176 0.17 -12.45 -2.53
C TRP A 176 0.56 -11.95 -1.13
N PHE A 177 -0.17 -12.31 -0.09
CA PHE A 177 0.14 -11.93 1.28
C PHE A 177 1.36 -12.63 1.84
N THR A 178 1.55 -13.92 1.55
CA THR A 178 2.71 -14.67 2.06
C THR A 178 4.00 -14.17 1.41
N HIS A 179 3.98 -13.85 0.12
CA HIS A 179 5.10 -13.23 -0.59
C HIS A 179 5.50 -11.91 0.07
N HIS A 180 4.57 -10.98 0.26
CA HIS A 180 4.87 -9.67 0.86
C HIS A 180 5.32 -9.75 2.33
N SER A 181 4.96 -10.78 3.06
CA SER A 181 5.47 -10.96 4.43
C SER A 181 6.97 -11.30 4.50
N GLU A 182 7.57 -11.74 3.39
CA GLU A 182 8.98 -12.14 3.30
C GLU A 182 9.85 -11.05 2.63
N VAL A 183 9.36 -10.45 1.56
CA VAL A 183 10.16 -9.51 0.74
C VAL A 183 10.08 -8.06 1.23
N ASP A 184 8.94 -7.62 1.75
CA ASP A 184 8.70 -6.22 2.07
C ASP A 184 9.54 -5.68 3.25
N ILE A 185 10.15 -6.53 4.06
CA ILE A 185 11.08 -6.07 5.11
C ILE A 185 12.24 -5.31 4.47
N ARG A 186 12.82 -5.86 3.40
CA ARG A 186 13.90 -5.22 2.65
C ARG A 186 13.40 -3.99 1.89
N HIS A 187 12.25 -4.10 1.23
CA HIS A 187 11.66 -2.99 0.48
C HIS A 187 11.31 -1.80 1.37
N ALA A 188 10.78 -2.05 2.56
CA ALA A 188 10.47 -0.99 3.52
C ALA A 188 11.73 -0.23 3.99
N GLU A 189 12.84 -0.93 4.26
CA GLU A 189 14.11 -0.31 4.62
C GLU A 189 14.71 0.49 3.46
N GLN A 190 14.68 -0.09 2.26
CA GLN A 190 15.17 0.54 1.04
C GLN A 190 14.32 1.75 0.68
N GLY A 191 12.99 1.63 0.72
CA GLY A 191 12.07 2.72 0.41
C GLY A 191 12.24 3.94 1.33
N LEU A 192 12.58 3.74 2.61
CA LEU A 192 12.95 4.85 3.50
C LEU A 192 14.21 5.56 3.04
N ALA A 193 15.20 4.84 2.51
CA ALA A 193 16.40 5.43 1.93
C ALA A 193 16.10 6.17 0.62
N ASP A 194 15.19 5.62 -0.20
CA ASP A 194 14.73 6.24 -1.45
C ASP A 194 13.98 7.54 -1.19
N LEU A 195 13.14 7.60 -0.14
CA LEU A 195 12.50 8.84 0.31
C LEU A 195 13.52 9.91 0.68
N GLU A 196 14.57 9.55 1.44
CA GLU A 196 15.65 10.50 1.77
C GLU A 196 16.40 10.97 0.52
N ALA A 197 16.70 10.05 -0.41
CA ALA A 197 17.37 10.36 -1.68
C ALA A 197 16.51 11.31 -2.53
N TYR A 198 15.18 11.05 -2.57
CA TYR A 198 14.22 11.87 -3.29
C TYR A 198 14.14 13.30 -2.74
N VAL A 199 13.96 13.44 -1.42
CA VAL A 199 13.91 14.72 -0.72
C VAL A 199 15.19 15.55 -0.98
N ARG A 200 16.35 14.90 -0.90
CA ARG A 200 17.65 15.55 -1.14
C ARG A 200 17.82 15.99 -2.59
N TYR A 201 17.48 15.12 -3.55
CA TYR A 201 17.66 15.37 -4.98
C TYR A 201 16.79 16.52 -5.49
N TYR A 202 15.54 16.55 -5.03
CA TYR A 202 14.58 17.60 -5.41
C TYR A 202 14.59 18.81 -4.49
N GLU A 203 15.59 18.90 -3.60
CA GLU A 203 15.84 20.06 -2.72
C GLU A 203 14.63 20.47 -1.87
N PHE A 204 13.89 19.49 -1.32
CA PHE A 204 12.84 19.80 -0.36
C PHE A 204 13.43 20.27 0.98
N ALA A 205 12.83 21.29 1.59
CA ALA A 205 13.03 21.55 3.00
C ALA A 205 12.41 20.40 3.84
N SER A 206 12.99 20.09 5.00
CA SER A 206 12.54 18.96 5.82
C SER A 206 11.09 19.11 6.29
N ASP A 207 10.65 20.31 6.61
CA ASP A 207 9.28 20.63 7.00
C ASP A 207 8.29 20.54 5.84
N GLU A 208 8.70 20.95 4.63
CA GLU A 208 7.94 20.77 3.40
C GLU A 208 7.73 19.28 3.11
N ALA A 209 8.80 18.48 3.15
CA ALA A 209 8.72 17.04 2.93
C ALA A 209 7.83 16.35 3.96
N LEU A 210 7.99 16.64 5.24
CA LEU A 210 7.17 16.08 6.31
C LEU A 210 5.69 16.45 6.15
N THR A 211 5.40 17.68 5.74
CA THR A 211 4.01 18.11 5.46
C THR A 211 3.37 17.25 4.37
N ILE A 212 4.11 16.98 3.27
CA ILE A 212 3.60 16.13 2.18
C ILE A 212 3.40 14.69 2.66
N VAL A 213 4.36 14.12 3.40
CA VAL A 213 4.26 12.79 3.99
C VAL A 213 3.03 12.66 4.90
N GLU A 214 2.84 13.60 5.83
CA GLU A 214 1.70 13.60 6.75
C GLU A 214 0.36 13.75 6.02
N MET A 215 0.30 14.63 5.01
CA MET A 215 -0.90 14.79 4.18
C MET A 215 -1.23 13.52 3.41
N THR A 216 -0.22 12.89 2.79
CA THR A 216 -0.37 11.62 2.07
C THR A 216 -0.89 10.53 2.99
N LEU A 217 -0.29 10.35 4.15
CA LEU A 217 -0.69 9.35 5.13
C LEU A 217 -2.10 9.60 5.68
N ARG A 218 -2.55 10.84 5.81
CA ARG A 218 -3.90 11.19 6.26
C ARG A 218 -4.97 10.86 5.24
N GLU A 219 -4.71 11.11 3.94
CA GLU A 219 -5.68 10.95 2.87
C GLU A 219 -5.68 9.54 2.27
N ASN A 220 -4.51 8.89 2.19
CA ASN A 220 -4.30 7.61 1.53
C ASN A 220 -4.03 6.45 2.49
N VAL A 221 -4.51 6.53 3.71
CA VAL A 221 -4.18 5.58 4.78
C VAL A 221 -4.78 4.20 4.53
N PHE A 222 -4.02 3.16 4.85
CA PHE A 222 -4.40 1.76 4.79
C PHE A 222 -5.77 1.46 5.40
N ALA A 223 -6.05 2.00 6.60
CA ALA A 223 -7.33 1.82 7.26
C ALA A 223 -8.49 2.34 6.42
N ARG A 224 -8.31 3.47 5.70
CA ARG A 224 -9.34 4.02 4.82
C ARG A 224 -9.48 3.24 3.52
N ARG A 225 -8.39 2.67 3.00
CA ARG A 225 -8.45 1.89 1.75
C ARG A 225 -8.97 0.50 1.98
N TYR A 226 -8.50 -0.19 3.01
CA TYR A 226 -8.89 -1.56 3.31
C TYR A 226 -10.27 -1.67 3.97
N PHE A 227 -10.72 -0.63 4.68
CA PHE A 227 -11.99 -0.58 5.40
C PHE A 227 -12.89 0.57 4.93
N ARG A 228 -12.83 0.92 3.65
CA ARG A 228 -13.50 2.09 3.08
C ARG A 228 -15.01 2.14 3.38
N ASP A 229 -15.67 1.01 3.30
CA ASP A 229 -17.13 0.91 3.45
C ASP A 229 -17.54 0.60 4.91
N PHE A 230 -16.64 0.03 5.72
CA PHE A 230 -16.85 -0.20 7.15
C PHE A 230 -17.07 1.09 7.93
N VAL A 231 -16.38 2.17 7.59
CA VAL A 231 -16.54 3.49 8.24
C VAL A 231 -17.92 4.09 7.97
N ALA A 232 -18.52 3.82 6.79
CA ALA A 232 -19.85 4.30 6.46
C ALA A 232 -20.97 3.58 7.26
N ALA A 233 -20.82 2.28 7.52
CA ALA A 233 -21.77 1.50 8.29
C ALA A 233 -21.82 1.93 9.76
N SER A 234 -20.66 2.23 10.38
CA SER A 234 -20.58 2.73 11.77
C SER A 234 -21.21 4.10 11.95
N ALA A 235 -21.17 4.98 10.94
CA ALA A 235 -21.76 6.31 11.00
C ALA A 235 -23.29 6.31 10.92
N VAL A 236 -23.91 5.27 10.36
CA VAL A 236 -25.37 5.14 10.23
C VAL A 236 -26.01 4.55 11.49
N GLY A 237 -25.25 3.75 12.27
CA GLY A 237 -25.74 3.13 13.51
C GLY A 237 -25.90 4.08 14.73
N GLY A 238 -25.42 5.32 14.66
CA GLY A 238 -25.41 6.27 15.77
C GLY A 238 -26.59 7.25 15.85
N ARG A 239 -27.65 7.07 15.07
CA ARG A 239 -28.88 7.87 15.18
C ARG A 239 -30.10 6.97 15.40
N ARG A 240 -30.30 6.57 16.62
CA ARG A 240 -31.60 6.22 17.16
C ARG A 240 -31.76 6.82 18.55
#